data_d2aad60ded12a2f2a0e3ccee15d947dd
#
_entry.id   d2aad60ded12a2f2a0e3ccee15d947dd
#
_cell.length_a   1.000
_cell.length_b   1.000
_cell.length_c   1.000
_cell.angle_alpha   90.00
_cell.angle_beta   90.00
_cell.angle_gamma   90.00
#
_symmetry.space_group_name_H-M   'P 1'
#
loop_
_entity.id
_entity.type
_entity.pdbx_description
1 polymer ?
#
loop_
_entity_poly.entity_id
_entity_poly.type
_entity_poly.pdbx_seq_one_letter_code
_entity_poly.pdbx_strand_id
1 'polypeptide(L)'
;MSSTLAAQTKIDKDVPYGLTVAAAWSWRLVAVVIGIGVVVYLLGFVSLVVIPILVAALLATLLAPVFQAMRRIKVPGVAAALLCVLLLVVVVVGLMGLAGQQIVQGFAQLGDQLGQAVDDAIAWLAGVGVEIPRSGAGLEGLWQTLRDNSATLMNSAVSFGSTAVNIGAGLFIALFSLIFFLYDGDRIWRFLLIFVPKAHRATVGRAGRSGWQSLGSYVRVQIFVAFIDAVGIGIGALILGVPLAIPLAVLVFLASFIPMIGATLTGAMAVLLALMSNGLVNALLMLGVVLLVQQIESNVLQPLVMGKAVALHPLAVFLAVAAGSTVFGLAGAVFAVPVLAFVNSFVRALTADTPEELTERTGHALEPGGAEDEAAGSHRYRPSTHEDAALASEADAGTRHGDGA
;
A
#
# COMPACT_ATOMS: atom_id res chain seq x y z
N MET A 1 -47.48 -22.69 -26.92
CA MET A 1 -46.83 -21.68 -26.07
C MET A 1 -47.37 -21.62 -24.64
N SER A 2 -48.54 -22.13 -24.31
CA SER A 2 -49.13 -22.12 -22.95
C SER A 2 -48.69 -23.22 -22.01
N SER A 3 -48.22 -24.38 -22.53
CA SER A 3 -47.78 -25.51 -21.72
C SER A 3 -46.37 -25.36 -21.09
N THR A 4 -45.50 -24.59 -21.72
CA THR A 4 -44.15 -24.29 -21.23
C THR A 4 -44.15 -23.26 -20.08
N LEU A 5 -45.08 -22.29 -20.11
CA LEU A 5 -45.26 -21.33 -19.03
C LEU A 5 -45.83 -21.98 -17.75
N ALA A 6 -46.75 -22.95 -17.90
CA ALA A 6 -47.33 -23.68 -16.77
C ALA A 6 -46.35 -24.67 -16.10
N ALA A 7 -45.38 -25.20 -16.86
CA ALA A 7 -44.33 -26.05 -16.32
C ALA A 7 -43.28 -25.26 -15.51
N GLN A 8 -42.91 -24.04 -15.98
CA GLN A 8 -41.98 -23.17 -15.25
C GLN A 8 -42.54 -22.68 -13.91
N THR A 9 -43.87 -22.37 -13.86
CA THR A 9 -44.54 -21.93 -12.61
C THR A 9 -44.64 -23.04 -11.56
N LYS A 10 -44.57 -24.32 -11.97
CA LYS A 10 -44.69 -25.48 -11.05
C LYS A 10 -43.33 -25.83 -10.43
N ILE A 11 -42.24 -25.66 -11.16
CA ILE A 11 -40.87 -25.92 -10.66
C ILE A 11 -40.46 -24.87 -9.60
N ASP A 12 -40.91 -23.63 -9.74
CA ASP A 12 -40.60 -22.55 -8.77
C ASP A 12 -41.30 -22.74 -7.40
N LYS A 13 -42.38 -23.54 -7.31
CA LYS A 13 -43.09 -23.76 -6.05
C LYS A 13 -42.48 -24.85 -5.16
N ASP A 14 -41.69 -25.74 -5.75
CA ASP A 14 -41.10 -26.90 -5.02
C ASP A 14 -39.68 -26.61 -4.53
N VAL A 15 -39.08 -25.47 -4.88
CA VAL A 15 -37.73 -25.07 -4.46
C VAL A 15 -37.84 -24.19 -3.21
N PRO A 16 -37.21 -24.53 -2.06
CA PRO A 16 -37.17 -23.65 -0.90
C PRO A 16 -36.67 -22.25 -1.23
N TYR A 17 -37.36 -21.22 -0.73
CA TYR A 17 -37.01 -19.80 -0.99
C TYR A 17 -35.52 -19.51 -0.75
N GLY A 18 -34.89 -20.12 0.26
CA GLY A 18 -33.47 -19.97 0.53
C GLY A 18 -32.58 -20.47 -0.61
N LEU A 19 -32.98 -21.53 -1.33
CA LEU A 19 -32.26 -22.08 -2.47
C LEU A 19 -32.38 -21.19 -3.72
N THR A 20 -33.54 -20.60 -3.95
CA THR A 20 -33.75 -19.66 -5.06
C THR A 20 -32.97 -18.37 -4.87
N VAL A 21 -32.93 -17.83 -3.63
CA VAL A 21 -32.09 -16.68 -3.29
C VAL A 21 -30.60 -17.03 -3.44
N ALA A 22 -30.15 -18.17 -2.88
CA ALA A 22 -28.78 -18.62 -2.99
C ALA A 22 -28.36 -18.79 -4.45
N ALA A 23 -29.18 -19.44 -5.29
CA ALA A 23 -28.90 -19.60 -6.72
C ALA A 23 -28.84 -18.26 -7.45
N ALA A 24 -29.75 -17.31 -7.15
CA ALA A 24 -29.76 -15.98 -7.75
C ALA A 24 -28.50 -15.16 -7.38
N TRP A 25 -27.97 -15.31 -6.16
CA TRP A 25 -26.73 -14.68 -5.74
C TRP A 25 -25.50 -15.38 -6.32
N SER A 26 -25.49 -16.73 -6.32
CA SER A 26 -24.35 -17.52 -6.79
C SER A 26 -24.01 -17.24 -8.24
N TRP A 27 -25.00 -17.26 -9.14
CA TRP A 27 -24.73 -17.03 -10.56
C TRP A 27 -24.26 -15.57 -10.83
N ARG A 28 -24.81 -14.58 -10.09
CA ARG A 28 -24.38 -13.18 -10.17
C ARG A 28 -22.94 -13.01 -9.69
N LEU A 29 -22.62 -13.67 -8.57
CA LEU A 29 -21.25 -13.65 -8.02
C LEU A 29 -20.26 -14.29 -9.01
N VAL A 30 -20.61 -15.45 -9.58
CA VAL A 30 -19.81 -16.11 -10.63
C VAL A 30 -19.61 -15.20 -11.84
N ALA A 31 -20.68 -14.56 -12.33
CA ALA A 31 -20.61 -13.63 -13.45
C ALA A 31 -19.71 -12.43 -13.15
N VAL A 32 -19.78 -11.87 -11.94
CA VAL A 32 -18.90 -10.77 -11.49
C VAL A 32 -17.45 -11.22 -11.41
N VAL A 33 -17.18 -12.39 -10.82
CA VAL A 33 -15.82 -12.95 -10.71
C VAL A 33 -15.22 -13.22 -12.10
N ILE A 34 -16.00 -13.82 -13.02
CA ILE A 34 -15.55 -14.02 -14.40
C ILE A 34 -15.30 -12.68 -15.09
N GLY A 35 -16.21 -11.70 -14.93
CA GLY A 35 -16.04 -10.36 -15.49
C GLY A 35 -14.77 -9.67 -15.00
N ILE A 36 -14.51 -9.72 -13.69
CA ILE A 36 -13.26 -9.19 -13.11
C ILE A 36 -12.06 -9.95 -13.66
N GLY A 37 -12.12 -11.30 -13.72
CA GLY A 37 -11.05 -12.13 -14.27
C GLY A 37 -10.70 -11.78 -15.72
N VAL A 38 -11.71 -11.58 -16.55
CA VAL A 38 -11.53 -11.14 -17.96
C VAL A 38 -10.89 -9.76 -18.03
N VAL A 39 -11.35 -8.80 -17.21
CA VAL A 39 -10.76 -7.44 -17.15
C VAL A 39 -9.30 -7.51 -16.72
N VAL A 40 -8.97 -8.26 -15.66
CA VAL A 40 -7.60 -8.43 -15.17
C VAL A 40 -6.71 -9.10 -16.23
N TYR A 41 -7.22 -10.11 -16.91
CA TYR A 41 -6.51 -10.79 -18.02
C TYR A 41 -6.20 -9.82 -19.17
N LEU A 42 -7.20 -9.03 -19.60
CA LEU A 42 -7.02 -8.04 -20.65
C LEU A 42 -6.03 -6.93 -20.25
N LEU A 43 -6.10 -6.46 -18.99
CA LEU A 43 -5.14 -5.49 -18.46
C LEU A 43 -3.72 -6.08 -18.41
N GLY A 44 -3.58 -7.38 -18.10
CA GLY A 44 -2.31 -8.10 -18.16
C GLY A 44 -1.71 -8.11 -19.56
N PHE A 45 -2.55 -8.30 -20.59
CA PHE A 45 -2.10 -8.29 -21.98
C PHE A 45 -1.55 -6.93 -22.44
N VAL A 46 -2.12 -5.83 -21.93
CA VAL A 46 -1.65 -4.44 -22.20
C VAL A 46 -0.82 -3.85 -21.04
N SER A 47 -0.18 -4.70 -20.25
CA SER A 47 0.60 -4.30 -19.06
C SER A 47 1.66 -3.25 -19.35
N LEU A 48 2.26 -3.28 -20.56
CA LEU A 48 3.24 -2.28 -21.02
C LEU A 48 2.70 -0.84 -20.99
N VAL A 49 1.39 -0.66 -21.09
CA VAL A 49 0.71 0.63 -21.04
C VAL A 49 0.08 0.86 -19.67
N VAL A 50 -0.54 -0.18 -19.09
CA VAL A 50 -1.28 -0.09 -17.82
C VAL A 50 -0.35 0.24 -16.66
N ILE A 51 0.81 -0.44 -16.55
CA ILE A 51 1.76 -0.20 -15.47
C ILE A 51 2.26 1.25 -15.45
N PRO A 52 2.77 1.82 -16.58
CA PRO A 52 3.14 3.24 -16.61
C PRO A 52 2.01 4.21 -16.25
N ILE A 53 0.78 3.93 -16.65
CA ILE A 53 -0.38 4.76 -16.30
C ILE A 53 -0.65 4.69 -14.78
N LEU A 54 -0.57 3.53 -14.16
CA LEU A 54 -0.69 3.39 -12.71
C LEU A 54 0.44 4.12 -11.98
N VAL A 55 1.69 4.00 -12.45
CA VAL A 55 2.83 4.79 -11.94
C VAL A 55 2.52 6.29 -12.03
N ALA A 56 2.06 6.75 -13.19
CA ALA A 56 1.70 8.15 -13.40
C ALA A 56 0.58 8.61 -12.44
N ALA A 57 -0.42 7.77 -12.19
CA ALA A 57 -1.51 8.07 -11.26
C ALA A 57 -0.99 8.23 -9.82
N LEU A 58 -0.12 7.31 -9.34
CA LEU A 58 0.49 7.43 -8.02
C LEU A 58 1.37 8.68 -7.90
N LEU A 59 2.22 8.93 -8.89
CA LEU A 59 3.07 10.12 -8.92
C LEU A 59 2.26 11.42 -9.01
N ALA A 60 1.13 11.41 -9.73
CA ALA A 60 0.23 12.56 -9.80
C ALA A 60 -0.38 12.88 -8.42
N THR A 61 -0.80 11.87 -7.66
CA THR A 61 -1.31 12.09 -6.29
C THR A 61 -0.22 12.58 -5.34
N LEU A 62 1.02 12.13 -5.53
CA LEU A 62 2.18 12.60 -4.77
C LEU A 62 2.53 14.06 -5.08
N LEU A 63 2.61 14.40 -6.36
CA LEU A 63 3.01 15.72 -6.83
C LEU A 63 1.88 16.75 -6.80
N ALA A 64 0.63 16.32 -6.57
CA ALA A 64 -0.53 17.19 -6.50
C ALA A 64 -0.35 18.39 -5.54
N PRO A 65 0.17 18.26 -4.30
CA PRO A 65 0.38 19.40 -3.41
C PRO A 65 1.43 20.39 -3.96
N VAL A 66 2.51 19.89 -4.58
CA VAL A 66 3.55 20.72 -5.20
C VAL A 66 2.97 21.47 -6.41
N PHE A 67 2.24 20.77 -7.25
CA PHE A 67 1.53 21.35 -8.40
C PHE A 67 0.56 22.45 -7.95
N GLN A 68 -0.26 22.19 -6.92
CA GLN A 68 -1.21 23.17 -6.38
C GLN A 68 -0.50 24.38 -5.77
N ALA A 69 0.64 24.19 -5.08
CA ALA A 69 1.45 25.28 -4.56
C ALA A 69 1.96 26.19 -5.68
N MET A 70 2.47 25.60 -6.78
CA MET A 70 2.89 26.37 -7.98
C MET A 70 1.72 27.11 -8.62
N ARG A 71 0.53 26.51 -8.66
CA ARG A 71 -0.68 27.15 -9.17
C ARG A 71 -1.12 28.34 -8.32
N ARG A 72 -0.92 28.28 -6.99
CA ARG A 72 -1.23 29.40 -6.06
C ARG A 72 -0.34 30.62 -6.33
N ILE A 73 0.91 30.43 -6.75
CA ILE A 73 1.82 31.51 -7.15
C ILE A 73 1.67 31.90 -8.63
N LYS A 74 0.51 31.56 -9.24
CA LYS A 74 0.08 31.93 -10.59
C LYS A 74 0.95 31.35 -11.75
N VAL A 75 1.71 30.27 -11.53
CA VAL A 75 2.39 29.56 -12.61
C VAL A 75 1.34 28.96 -13.56
N PRO A 76 1.49 29.09 -14.90
CA PRO A 76 0.60 28.44 -15.87
C PRO A 76 0.52 26.92 -15.63
N GLY A 77 -0.66 26.31 -15.80
CA GLY A 77 -0.88 24.90 -15.47
C GLY A 77 0.07 23.93 -16.17
N VAL A 78 0.31 24.13 -17.46
CA VAL A 78 1.26 23.32 -18.25
C VAL A 78 2.69 23.47 -17.71
N ALA A 79 3.12 24.71 -17.44
CA ALA A 79 4.46 24.96 -16.90
C ALA A 79 4.64 24.35 -15.51
N ALA A 80 3.60 24.44 -14.64
CA ALA A 80 3.63 23.83 -13.31
C ALA A 80 3.74 22.28 -13.40
N ALA A 81 3.01 21.64 -14.33
CA ALA A 81 3.11 20.20 -14.55
C ALA A 81 4.50 19.80 -15.06
N LEU A 82 5.05 20.52 -16.03
CA LEU A 82 6.40 20.26 -16.55
C LEU A 82 7.47 20.46 -15.48
N LEU A 83 7.36 21.50 -14.65
CA LEU A 83 8.30 21.73 -13.53
C LEU A 83 8.21 20.62 -12.48
N CYS A 84 7.01 20.11 -12.17
CA CYS A 84 6.83 18.95 -11.28
C CYS A 84 7.50 17.70 -11.84
N VAL A 85 7.34 17.44 -13.14
CA VAL A 85 7.98 16.30 -13.82
C VAL A 85 9.51 16.48 -13.86
N LEU A 86 9.98 17.67 -14.18
CA LEU A 86 11.43 17.96 -14.17
C LEU A 86 12.02 17.77 -12.76
N LEU A 87 11.36 18.27 -11.72
CA LEU A 87 11.76 18.07 -10.33
C LEU A 87 11.86 16.59 -9.99
N LEU A 88 10.83 15.80 -10.36
CA LEU A 88 10.82 14.36 -10.15
C LEU A 88 12.01 13.68 -10.83
N VAL A 89 12.25 13.99 -12.11
CA VAL A 89 13.35 13.41 -12.88
C VAL A 89 14.70 13.78 -12.25
N VAL A 90 14.91 15.04 -11.87
CA VAL A 90 16.15 15.49 -11.22
C VAL A 90 16.37 14.75 -9.89
N VAL A 91 15.34 14.58 -9.07
CA VAL A 91 15.42 13.83 -7.80
C VAL A 91 15.77 12.37 -8.06
N VAL A 92 15.06 11.71 -8.97
CA VAL A 92 15.30 10.28 -9.27
C VAL A 92 16.69 10.06 -9.86
N VAL A 93 17.10 10.85 -10.87
CA VAL A 93 18.43 10.75 -11.49
C VAL A 93 19.52 11.08 -10.47
N GLY A 94 19.32 12.07 -9.62
CA GLY A 94 20.24 12.43 -8.54
C GLY A 94 20.44 11.29 -7.53
N LEU A 95 19.35 10.68 -7.06
CA LEU A 95 19.41 9.52 -6.16
C LEU A 95 20.07 8.31 -6.82
N MET A 96 19.73 8.02 -8.08
CA MET A 96 20.36 6.93 -8.82
C MET A 96 21.85 7.18 -9.07
N GLY A 97 22.26 8.43 -9.33
CA GLY A 97 23.67 8.80 -9.50
C GLY A 97 24.47 8.60 -8.22
N LEU A 98 23.92 9.06 -7.08
CA LEU A 98 24.55 8.88 -5.76
C LEU A 98 24.67 7.39 -5.38
N ALA A 99 23.59 6.61 -5.58
CA ALA A 99 23.62 5.18 -5.32
C ALA A 99 24.55 4.43 -6.27
N GLY A 100 24.51 4.78 -7.57
CA GLY A 100 25.28 4.09 -8.60
C GLY A 100 26.79 4.20 -8.40
N GLN A 101 27.29 5.37 -7.99
CA GLN A 101 28.72 5.55 -7.70
C GLN A 101 29.21 4.63 -6.60
N GLN A 102 28.45 4.50 -5.52
CA GLN A 102 28.80 3.61 -4.40
C GLN A 102 28.66 2.14 -4.77
N ILE A 103 27.67 1.78 -5.58
CA ILE A 103 27.46 0.40 -6.05
C ILE A 103 28.68 -0.06 -6.84
N VAL A 104 29.15 0.72 -7.82
CA VAL A 104 30.32 0.35 -8.64
C VAL A 104 31.59 0.18 -7.81
N GLN A 105 31.80 1.05 -6.81
CA GLN A 105 32.98 0.98 -5.94
C GLN A 105 32.87 -0.15 -4.89
N GLY A 106 31.68 -0.40 -4.36
CA GLY A 106 31.49 -1.37 -3.27
C GLY A 106 31.39 -2.81 -3.74
N PHE A 107 30.81 -3.08 -4.93
CA PHE A 107 30.71 -4.44 -5.45
C PHE A 107 32.10 -5.07 -5.73
N ALA A 108 33.08 -4.29 -6.14
CA ALA A 108 34.43 -4.78 -6.34
C ALA A 108 35.08 -5.24 -5.02
N GLN A 109 34.76 -4.60 -3.90
CA GLN A 109 35.31 -4.96 -2.58
C GLN A 109 34.56 -6.11 -1.90
N LEU A 110 33.23 -6.22 -2.13
CA LEU A 110 32.41 -7.25 -1.48
C LEU A 110 32.73 -8.66 -1.95
N GLY A 111 33.13 -8.86 -3.21
CA GLY A 111 33.45 -10.18 -3.73
C GLY A 111 34.58 -10.88 -2.99
N ASP A 112 35.60 -10.10 -2.60
CA ASP A 112 36.77 -10.61 -1.87
C ASP A 112 36.50 -10.79 -0.36
N GLN A 113 35.60 -10.01 0.22
CA GLN A 113 35.27 -10.04 1.63
C GLN A 113 34.28 -11.15 2.02
N LEU A 114 33.47 -11.60 1.06
CA LEU A 114 32.38 -12.56 1.30
C LEU A 114 32.96 -13.92 1.80
N GLY A 115 34.03 -14.38 1.17
CA GLY A 115 34.71 -15.62 1.58
C GLY A 115 35.24 -15.57 3.01
N GLN A 116 35.91 -14.48 3.36
CA GLN A 116 36.49 -14.27 4.68
C GLN A 116 35.41 -14.12 5.78
N ALA A 117 34.34 -13.37 5.52
CA ALA A 117 33.27 -13.17 6.50
C ALA A 117 32.51 -14.45 6.85
N VAL A 118 32.33 -15.34 5.88
CA VAL A 118 31.73 -16.66 6.13
C VAL A 118 32.66 -17.54 6.96
N ASP A 119 33.96 -17.54 6.66
CA ASP A 119 34.96 -18.30 7.43
C ASP A 119 35.07 -17.78 8.87
N ASP A 120 35.05 -16.48 9.09
CA ASP A 120 35.05 -15.84 10.40
C ASP A 120 33.79 -16.14 11.21
N ALA A 121 32.63 -16.13 10.56
CA ALA A 121 31.34 -16.48 11.19
C ALA A 121 31.30 -17.94 11.62
N ILE A 122 31.83 -18.86 10.80
CA ILE A 122 31.96 -20.29 11.13
C ILE A 122 32.94 -20.48 12.28
N ALA A 123 34.10 -19.81 12.28
CA ALA A 123 35.07 -19.85 13.34
C ALA A 123 34.53 -19.36 14.69
N TRP A 124 33.73 -18.29 14.66
CA TRP A 124 33.06 -17.76 15.85
C TRP A 124 32.00 -18.73 16.41
N LEU A 125 31.14 -19.33 15.54
CA LEU A 125 30.15 -20.33 15.94
C LEU A 125 30.81 -21.57 16.54
N ALA A 126 31.94 -22.01 16.00
CA ALA A 126 32.73 -23.08 16.57
C ALA A 126 33.30 -22.70 17.96
N GLY A 127 33.66 -21.42 18.16
CA GLY A 127 34.11 -20.89 19.45
C GLY A 127 33.02 -20.86 20.53
N VAL A 128 31.73 -20.78 20.15
CA VAL A 128 30.56 -20.80 21.03
C VAL A 128 30.02 -22.24 21.25
N GLY A 129 30.69 -23.26 20.67
CA GLY A 129 30.34 -24.67 20.83
C GLY A 129 29.32 -25.19 19.85
N VAL A 130 29.02 -24.46 18.78
CA VAL A 130 28.15 -24.89 17.68
C VAL A 130 29.04 -25.45 16.56
N GLU A 131 29.22 -26.78 16.51
CA GLU A 131 29.91 -27.43 15.40
C GLU A 131 28.99 -27.46 14.16
N ILE A 132 29.25 -26.60 13.19
CA ILE A 132 28.65 -26.70 11.85
C ILE A 132 29.52 -27.67 11.05
N PRO A 133 28.95 -28.80 10.57
CA PRO A 133 29.69 -29.71 9.71
C PRO A 133 30.21 -28.97 8.48
N ARG A 134 31.51 -28.91 8.30
CA ARG A 134 32.18 -28.36 7.09
C ARG A 134 32.00 -29.24 5.84
N SER A 135 30.91 -30.00 5.77
CA SER A 135 30.57 -30.75 4.56
C SER A 135 30.15 -29.76 3.47
N GLY A 136 31.18 -29.38 2.69
CA GLY A 136 31.23 -28.31 1.70
C GLY A 136 30.22 -28.29 0.54
N ALA A 137 29.21 -29.13 0.54
CA ALA A 137 28.25 -29.19 -0.58
C ALA A 137 27.19 -28.07 -0.56
N GLY A 138 26.89 -27.48 0.61
CA GLY A 138 25.85 -26.45 0.71
C GLY A 138 26.35 -25.03 0.41
N LEU A 139 27.52 -24.66 0.95
CA LEU A 139 28.07 -23.31 0.77
C LEU A 139 28.80 -23.17 -0.56
N GLU A 140 29.59 -24.20 -0.98
CA GLU A 140 30.17 -24.22 -2.33
C GLU A 140 29.15 -24.25 -3.45
N GLY A 141 28.03 -24.95 -3.27
CA GLY A 141 26.89 -24.91 -4.21
C GLY A 141 26.22 -23.53 -4.29
N LEU A 142 26.08 -22.82 -3.15
CA LEU A 142 25.63 -21.44 -3.14
C LEU A 142 26.63 -20.49 -3.81
N TRP A 143 27.94 -20.69 -3.59
CA TRP A 143 28.98 -19.91 -4.23
C TRP A 143 29.08 -20.14 -5.73
N GLN A 144 28.95 -21.37 -6.20
CA GLN A 144 28.85 -21.65 -7.62
C GLN A 144 27.59 -21.02 -8.21
N THR A 145 26.45 -21.14 -7.53
CA THR A 145 25.18 -20.52 -7.98
C THR A 145 25.29 -18.99 -8.04
N LEU A 146 25.96 -18.34 -7.10
CA LEU A 146 26.18 -16.91 -7.11
C LEU A 146 27.18 -16.47 -8.19
N ARG A 147 28.25 -17.24 -8.43
CA ARG A 147 29.21 -17.00 -9.51
C ARG A 147 28.58 -17.21 -10.90
N ASP A 148 27.85 -18.30 -11.07
CA ASP A 148 27.17 -18.62 -12.34
C ASP A 148 26.06 -17.60 -12.63
N ASN A 149 25.36 -17.13 -11.59
CA ASN A 149 24.38 -16.05 -11.74
C ASN A 149 25.03 -14.68 -11.97
N SER A 150 26.26 -14.43 -11.47
CA SER A 150 26.98 -13.18 -11.79
C SER A 150 27.40 -13.11 -13.26
N ALA A 151 27.80 -14.25 -13.85
CA ALA A 151 28.02 -14.37 -15.30
C ALA A 151 26.73 -14.21 -16.10
N THR A 152 25.62 -14.73 -15.60
CA THR A 152 24.27 -14.57 -16.18
C THR A 152 23.80 -13.12 -16.07
N LEU A 153 24.10 -12.42 -14.97
CA LEU A 153 23.85 -10.98 -14.80
C LEU A 153 24.69 -10.15 -15.80
N MET A 154 25.94 -10.55 -16.04
CA MET A 154 26.82 -9.88 -17.01
C MET A 154 26.36 -10.13 -18.46
N ASN A 155 25.90 -11.34 -18.78
CA ASN A 155 25.27 -11.67 -20.08
C ASN A 155 23.87 -11.05 -20.23
N SER A 156 23.14 -10.86 -19.12
CA SER A 156 21.89 -10.10 -19.10
C SER A 156 22.13 -8.62 -19.42
N ALA A 157 23.32 -8.09 -19.13
CA ALA A 157 23.68 -6.74 -19.55
C ALA A 157 23.69 -6.55 -21.08
N VAL A 158 23.93 -7.60 -21.84
CA VAL A 158 23.86 -7.56 -23.33
C VAL A 158 22.41 -7.59 -23.85
N SER A 159 21.47 -8.21 -23.11
CA SER A 159 20.03 -8.14 -23.41
C SER A 159 19.37 -6.81 -23.03
N PHE A 160 20.14 -5.88 -22.45
CA PHE A 160 19.67 -4.53 -22.08
C PHE A 160 19.15 -3.71 -23.28
N GLY A 161 19.53 -4.01 -24.51
CA GLY A 161 19.06 -3.26 -25.67
C GLY A 161 17.53 -3.28 -25.83
N SER A 162 16.92 -4.46 -25.81
CA SER A 162 15.44 -4.60 -25.90
C SER A 162 14.74 -4.15 -24.59
N THR A 163 15.36 -4.42 -23.45
CA THR A 163 14.87 -4.00 -22.15
C THR A 163 14.92 -2.49 -22.00
N ALA A 164 15.98 -1.83 -22.46
CA ALA A 164 16.11 -0.37 -22.43
C ALA A 164 15.05 0.34 -23.30
N VAL A 165 14.71 -0.23 -24.46
CA VAL A 165 13.61 0.28 -25.31
C VAL A 165 12.27 0.17 -24.57
N ASN A 166 11.97 -0.96 -23.93
CA ASN A 166 10.73 -1.16 -23.19
C ASN A 166 10.65 -0.25 -21.93
N ILE A 167 11.75 -0.10 -21.20
CA ILE A 167 11.83 0.82 -20.06
C ILE A 167 11.69 2.27 -20.55
N GLY A 168 12.33 2.65 -21.64
CA GLY A 168 12.21 3.97 -22.23
C GLY A 168 10.79 4.29 -22.69
N ALA A 169 10.13 3.35 -23.38
CA ALA A 169 8.75 3.50 -23.78
C ALA A 169 7.81 3.60 -22.56
N GLY A 170 7.98 2.74 -21.55
CA GLY A 170 7.22 2.80 -20.31
C GLY A 170 7.43 4.11 -19.55
N LEU A 171 8.66 4.58 -19.44
CA LEU A 171 8.99 5.87 -18.81
C LEU A 171 8.36 7.03 -19.57
N PHE A 172 8.42 7.03 -20.89
CA PHE A 172 7.77 8.04 -21.72
C PHE A 172 6.26 8.06 -21.49
N ILE A 173 5.59 6.90 -21.51
CA ILE A 173 4.15 6.81 -21.24
C ILE A 173 3.84 7.30 -19.82
N ALA A 174 4.64 6.94 -18.82
CA ALA A 174 4.44 7.36 -17.44
C ALA A 174 4.57 8.88 -17.28
N LEU A 175 5.65 9.48 -17.78
CA LEU A 175 5.88 10.93 -17.66
C LEU A 175 4.86 11.75 -18.46
N PHE A 176 4.50 11.26 -19.66
CA PHE A 176 3.47 11.88 -20.48
C PHE A 176 2.12 11.85 -19.78
N SER A 177 1.69 10.66 -19.29
CA SER A 177 0.44 10.51 -18.55
C SER A 177 0.43 11.33 -17.26
N LEU A 178 1.57 11.45 -16.57
CA LEU A 178 1.72 12.25 -15.36
C LEU A 178 1.42 13.74 -15.61
N ILE A 179 1.93 14.29 -16.72
CA ILE A 179 1.65 15.68 -17.11
C ILE A 179 0.15 15.89 -17.27
N PHE A 180 -0.54 14.97 -17.97
CA PHE A 180 -1.99 15.06 -18.18
C PHE A 180 -2.78 14.87 -16.90
N PHE A 181 -2.41 13.96 -16.03
CA PHE A 181 -3.08 13.76 -14.74
C PHE A 181 -2.95 14.98 -13.83
N LEU A 182 -1.79 15.66 -13.83
CA LEU A 182 -1.60 16.88 -13.05
C LEU A 182 -2.36 18.07 -13.65
N TYR A 183 -2.32 18.22 -14.98
CA TYR A 183 -2.88 19.39 -15.65
C TYR A 183 -4.37 19.25 -15.92
N ASP A 184 -4.83 18.10 -16.41
CA ASP A 184 -6.17 17.90 -16.98
C ASP A 184 -6.94 16.74 -16.33
N GLY A 185 -6.53 16.30 -15.13
CA GLY A 185 -7.10 15.13 -14.43
C GLY A 185 -8.61 15.18 -14.27
N ASP A 186 -9.17 16.35 -13.93
CA ASP A 186 -10.62 16.53 -13.80
C ASP A 186 -11.37 16.37 -15.14
N ARG A 187 -10.74 16.75 -16.25
CA ARG A 187 -11.31 16.59 -17.58
C ARG A 187 -11.30 15.15 -18.03
N ILE A 188 -10.18 14.45 -17.76
CA ILE A 188 -10.06 13.01 -18.00
C ILE A 188 -11.13 12.25 -17.22
N TRP A 189 -11.31 12.57 -15.93
CA TRP A 189 -12.33 11.94 -15.10
C TRP A 189 -13.76 12.20 -15.63
N ARG A 190 -14.06 13.42 -16.02
CA ARG A 190 -15.35 13.75 -16.64
C ARG A 190 -15.59 13.01 -17.96
N PHE A 191 -14.55 12.81 -18.76
CA PHE A 191 -14.63 12.01 -19.98
C PHE A 191 -14.97 10.54 -19.65
N LEU A 192 -14.33 9.94 -18.64
CA LEU A 192 -14.65 8.58 -18.21
C LEU A 192 -16.10 8.44 -17.73
N LEU A 193 -16.65 9.48 -17.09
CA LEU A 193 -18.03 9.49 -16.64
C LEU A 193 -19.06 9.51 -17.80
N ILE A 194 -18.67 9.80 -19.04
CA ILE A 194 -19.56 9.74 -20.20
C ILE A 194 -20.06 8.31 -20.45
N PHE A 195 -19.22 7.31 -20.17
CA PHE A 195 -19.58 5.88 -20.30
C PHE A 195 -20.55 5.38 -19.24
N VAL A 196 -20.77 6.16 -18.17
CA VAL A 196 -21.72 5.84 -17.12
C VAL A 196 -23.11 6.36 -17.48
N PRO A 197 -24.20 5.59 -17.26
CA PRO A 197 -25.58 6.06 -17.44
C PRO A 197 -25.83 7.36 -16.66
N LYS A 198 -26.58 8.28 -17.27
CA LYS A 198 -26.81 9.63 -16.72
C LYS A 198 -27.31 9.63 -15.26
N ALA A 199 -28.19 8.68 -14.90
CA ALA A 199 -28.74 8.53 -13.56
C ALA A 199 -27.69 8.27 -12.47
N HIS A 200 -26.56 7.63 -12.80
CA HIS A 200 -25.54 7.22 -11.82
C HIS A 200 -24.26 8.05 -11.88
N ARG A 201 -24.15 9.02 -12.82
CA ARG A 201 -22.92 9.82 -13.01
C ARG A 201 -22.50 10.60 -11.77
N ALA A 202 -23.47 11.18 -11.05
CA ALA A 202 -23.19 11.94 -9.84
C ALA A 202 -22.60 11.04 -8.73
N THR A 203 -23.22 9.88 -8.52
CA THR A 203 -22.77 8.89 -7.51
C THR A 203 -21.40 8.30 -7.85
N VAL A 204 -21.21 7.86 -9.11
CA VAL A 204 -19.88 7.35 -9.57
C VAL A 204 -18.84 8.47 -9.55
N GLY A 205 -19.22 9.71 -9.87
CA GLY A 205 -18.35 10.87 -9.81
C GLY A 205 -17.87 11.16 -8.38
N ARG A 206 -18.73 11.06 -7.37
CA ARG A 206 -18.38 11.19 -5.95
C ARG A 206 -17.48 10.03 -5.51
N ALA A 207 -17.88 8.81 -5.83
CA ALA A 207 -17.13 7.61 -5.49
C ALA A 207 -15.70 7.65 -6.05
N GLY A 208 -15.51 8.08 -7.31
CA GLY A 208 -14.20 8.22 -7.91
C GLY A 208 -13.33 9.28 -7.24
N ARG A 209 -13.92 10.43 -6.83
CA ARG A 209 -13.18 11.42 -6.05
C ARG A 209 -12.76 10.88 -4.68
N SER A 210 -13.64 10.15 -3.99
CA SER A 210 -13.31 9.50 -2.72
C SER A 210 -12.18 8.47 -2.89
N GLY A 211 -12.24 7.62 -3.92
CA GLY A 211 -11.17 6.69 -4.25
C GLY A 211 -9.84 7.39 -4.54
N TRP A 212 -9.86 8.48 -5.33
CA TRP A 212 -8.67 9.27 -5.65
C TRP A 212 -8.05 9.93 -4.42
N GLN A 213 -8.86 10.46 -3.52
CA GLN A 213 -8.40 11.03 -2.25
C GLN A 213 -7.77 9.97 -1.35
N SER A 214 -8.38 8.79 -1.26
CA SER A 214 -7.84 7.66 -0.50
C SER A 214 -6.51 7.17 -1.07
N LEU A 215 -6.41 7.06 -2.41
CA LEU A 215 -5.17 6.75 -3.10
C LEU A 215 -4.07 7.75 -2.75
N GLY A 216 -4.36 9.05 -2.85
CA GLY A 216 -3.41 10.11 -2.54
C GLY A 216 -2.98 10.12 -1.07
N SER A 217 -3.90 9.84 -0.15
CA SER A 217 -3.58 9.71 1.27
C SER A 217 -2.67 8.52 1.53
N TYR A 218 -2.98 7.35 0.96
CA TYR A 218 -2.14 6.17 1.05
C TYR A 218 -0.71 6.42 0.54
N VAL A 219 -0.58 7.00 -0.66
CA VAL A 219 0.73 7.25 -1.28
C VAL A 219 1.59 8.19 -0.43
N ARG A 220 1.01 9.28 0.09
CA ARG A 220 1.73 10.22 0.98
C ARG A 220 2.22 9.54 2.25
N VAL A 221 1.36 8.73 2.86
CA VAL A 221 1.70 7.96 4.06
C VAL A 221 2.84 6.98 3.74
N GLN A 222 2.70 6.22 2.66
CA GLN A 222 3.68 5.20 2.28
C GLN A 222 5.05 5.80 1.99
N ILE A 223 5.11 6.96 1.31
CA ILE A 223 6.38 7.66 1.07
C ILE A 223 7.00 8.16 2.37
N PHE A 224 6.19 8.65 3.30
CA PHE A 224 6.68 9.11 4.59
C PHE A 224 7.26 7.95 5.41
N VAL A 225 6.57 6.80 5.45
CA VAL A 225 7.06 5.58 6.11
C VAL A 225 8.34 5.10 5.44
N ALA A 226 8.34 4.94 4.10
CA ALA A 226 9.51 4.51 3.34
C ALA A 226 10.72 5.42 3.54
N PHE A 227 10.50 6.73 3.68
CA PHE A 227 11.56 7.70 3.97
C PHE A 227 12.16 7.49 5.37
N ILE A 228 11.32 7.27 6.39
CA ILE A 228 11.80 7.01 7.76
C ILE A 228 12.58 5.70 7.82
N ASP A 229 12.09 4.64 7.19
CA ASP A 229 12.78 3.35 7.12
C ASP A 229 14.16 3.49 6.45
N ALA A 230 14.19 4.16 5.29
CA ALA A 230 15.43 4.40 4.55
C ALA A 230 16.44 5.23 5.35
N VAL A 231 15.98 6.28 6.01
CA VAL A 231 16.83 7.15 6.85
C VAL A 231 17.29 6.40 8.11
N GLY A 232 16.38 5.70 8.78
CA GLY A 232 16.71 4.95 10.01
C GLY A 232 17.73 3.85 9.76
N ILE A 233 17.47 2.99 8.77
CA ILE A 233 18.39 1.91 8.39
C ILE A 233 19.68 2.45 7.79
N GLY A 234 19.58 3.50 6.94
CA GLY A 234 20.73 4.15 6.33
C GLY A 234 21.68 4.80 7.35
N ILE A 235 21.15 5.53 8.33
CA ILE A 235 21.95 6.13 9.42
C ILE A 235 22.57 5.02 10.27
N GLY A 236 21.80 3.96 10.61
CA GLY A 236 22.35 2.80 11.33
C GLY A 236 23.51 2.17 10.60
N ALA A 237 23.38 1.96 9.28
CA ALA A 237 24.44 1.42 8.43
C ALA A 237 25.67 2.34 8.38
N LEU A 238 25.47 3.68 8.32
CA LEU A 238 26.57 4.65 8.35
C LEU A 238 27.34 4.63 9.68
N ILE A 239 26.60 4.61 10.82
CA ILE A 239 27.21 4.59 12.15
C ILE A 239 28.01 3.31 12.37
N LEU A 240 27.52 2.17 11.88
CA LEU A 240 28.16 0.87 11.99
C LEU A 240 29.27 0.67 10.94
N GLY A 241 29.53 1.65 10.09
CA GLY A 241 30.56 1.57 9.04
C GLY A 241 30.23 0.51 7.96
N VAL A 242 28.96 0.18 7.75
CA VAL A 242 28.54 -0.77 6.72
C VAL A 242 28.75 -0.14 5.35
N PRO A 243 29.45 -0.81 4.43
CA PRO A 243 29.64 -0.30 3.06
C PRO A 243 28.29 -0.22 2.32
N LEU A 244 28.24 0.60 1.29
CA LEU A 244 27.01 0.78 0.47
C LEU A 244 25.82 1.32 1.28
N ALA A 245 26.01 2.05 2.36
CA ALA A 245 24.93 2.55 3.21
C ALA A 245 23.91 3.41 2.43
N ILE A 246 24.37 4.28 1.50
CA ILE A 246 23.46 5.08 0.66
C ILE A 246 22.69 4.21 -0.35
N PRO A 247 23.31 3.34 -1.14
CA PRO A 247 22.58 2.38 -1.98
C PRO A 247 21.58 1.52 -1.20
N LEU A 248 21.97 1.06 -0.01
CA LEU A 248 21.10 0.30 0.88
C LEU A 248 19.89 1.13 1.31
N ALA A 249 20.08 2.39 1.72
CA ALA A 249 18.97 3.28 2.07
C ALA A 249 18.02 3.52 0.88
N VAL A 250 18.55 3.73 -0.32
CA VAL A 250 17.73 3.85 -1.55
C VAL A 250 16.96 2.57 -1.82
N LEU A 251 17.60 1.41 -1.66
CA LEU A 251 16.95 0.11 -1.83
C LEU A 251 15.83 -0.10 -0.80
N VAL A 252 16.08 0.24 0.48
CA VAL A 252 15.06 0.20 1.54
C VAL A 252 13.88 1.09 1.17
N PHE A 253 14.13 2.34 0.74
CA PHE A 253 13.09 3.25 0.30
C PHE A 253 12.21 2.66 -0.81
N LEU A 254 12.83 2.10 -1.84
CA LEU A 254 12.09 1.51 -2.97
C LEU A 254 11.35 0.23 -2.57
N ALA A 255 11.98 -0.63 -1.76
CA ALA A 255 11.38 -1.89 -1.33
C ALA A 255 10.22 -1.69 -0.35
N SER A 256 10.25 -0.65 0.49
CA SER A 256 9.19 -0.32 1.45
C SER A 256 7.82 -0.09 0.78
N PHE A 257 7.77 0.13 -0.54
CA PHE A 257 6.49 0.17 -1.26
C PHE A 257 5.78 -1.19 -1.35
N ILE A 258 6.48 -2.29 -1.07
CA ILE A 258 5.89 -3.63 -0.99
C ILE A 258 5.72 -3.97 0.50
N PRO A 259 4.50 -3.87 1.06
CA PRO A 259 4.28 -4.09 2.48
C PRO A 259 4.78 -5.47 2.93
N MET A 260 5.37 -5.54 4.11
CA MET A 260 5.90 -6.75 4.77
C MET A 260 7.12 -7.37 4.08
N ILE A 261 7.13 -7.46 2.73
CA ILE A 261 8.24 -8.09 1.98
C ILE A 261 9.44 -7.15 1.90
N GLY A 262 9.18 -5.88 1.59
CA GLY A 262 10.24 -4.89 1.37
C GLY A 262 11.15 -4.71 2.58
N ALA A 263 10.55 -4.41 3.73
CA ALA A 263 11.30 -4.20 4.98
C ALA A 263 12.05 -5.44 5.44
N THR A 264 11.45 -6.64 5.34
CA THR A 264 12.08 -7.91 5.73
C THR A 264 13.26 -8.23 4.83
N LEU A 265 13.09 -8.13 3.51
CA LEU A 265 14.15 -8.47 2.55
C LEU A 265 15.33 -7.49 2.63
N THR A 266 15.04 -6.18 2.69
CA THR A 266 16.09 -5.16 2.76
C THR A 266 16.74 -5.11 4.14
N GLY A 267 16.00 -5.38 5.22
CA GLY A 267 16.54 -5.55 6.56
C GLY A 267 17.50 -6.73 6.65
N ALA A 268 17.13 -7.89 6.08
CA ALA A 268 18.02 -9.05 5.98
C ALA A 268 19.29 -8.72 5.17
N MET A 269 19.14 -7.99 4.06
CA MET A 269 20.27 -7.56 3.25
C MET A 269 21.20 -6.60 4.01
N ALA A 270 20.64 -5.68 4.80
CA ALA A 270 21.42 -4.79 5.65
C ALA A 270 22.27 -5.55 6.68
N VAL A 271 21.66 -6.55 7.34
CA VAL A 271 22.35 -7.42 8.31
C VAL A 271 23.44 -8.26 7.64
N LEU A 272 23.17 -8.81 6.46
CA LEU A 272 24.16 -9.57 5.69
C LEU A 272 25.34 -8.69 5.27
N LEU A 273 25.11 -7.48 4.80
CA LEU A 273 26.18 -6.53 4.46
C LEU A 273 27.02 -6.18 5.69
N ALA A 274 26.39 -5.97 6.85
CA ALA A 274 27.09 -5.72 8.10
C ALA A 274 27.94 -6.93 8.54
N LEU A 275 27.41 -8.15 8.37
CA LEU A 275 28.12 -9.39 8.67
C LEU A 275 29.36 -9.54 7.80
N MET A 276 29.21 -9.29 6.50
CA MET A 276 30.30 -9.48 5.52
C MET A 276 31.40 -8.46 5.67
N SER A 277 31.07 -7.21 6.02
CA SER A 277 32.05 -6.14 6.10
C SER A 277 32.73 -6.00 7.46
N ASN A 278 31.99 -6.19 8.55
CA ASN A 278 32.39 -5.80 9.89
C ASN A 278 32.23 -6.93 10.94
N GLY A 279 31.86 -8.14 10.50
CA GLY A 279 31.74 -9.33 11.35
C GLY A 279 30.43 -9.40 12.14
N LEU A 280 30.33 -10.47 12.97
CA LEU A 280 29.09 -10.86 13.64
C LEU A 280 28.54 -9.82 14.61
N VAL A 281 29.42 -9.12 15.36
CA VAL A 281 28.97 -8.12 16.34
C VAL A 281 28.23 -6.97 15.63
N ASN A 282 28.76 -6.47 14.51
CA ASN A 282 28.10 -5.42 13.74
C ASN A 282 26.84 -5.92 13.05
N ALA A 283 26.80 -7.19 12.64
CA ALA A 283 25.57 -7.80 12.11
C ALA A 283 24.44 -7.83 13.16
N LEU A 284 24.76 -8.20 14.41
CA LEU A 284 23.78 -8.18 15.51
C LEU A 284 23.33 -6.77 15.88
N LEU A 285 24.25 -5.80 15.86
CA LEU A 285 23.91 -4.40 16.07
C LEU A 285 23.01 -3.87 14.93
N MET A 286 23.32 -4.24 13.68
CA MET A 286 22.49 -3.86 12.52
C MET A 286 21.11 -4.52 12.57
N LEU A 287 21.02 -5.77 13.01
CA LEU A 287 19.74 -6.43 13.28
C LEU A 287 18.94 -5.65 14.33
N GLY A 288 19.59 -5.21 15.42
CA GLY A 288 18.98 -4.35 16.43
C GLY A 288 18.44 -3.05 15.85
N VAL A 289 19.19 -2.39 14.96
CA VAL A 289 18.74 -1.17 14.25
C VAL A 289 17.51 -1.45 13.39
N VAL A 290 17.55 -2.52 12.58
CA VAL A 290 16.42 -2.90 11.72
C VAL A 290 15.17 -3.18 12.54
N LEU A 291 15.29 -3.97 13.62
CA LEU A 291 14.17 -4.27 14.52
C LEU A 291 13.64 -3.00 15.22
N LEU A 292 14.53 -2.08 15.64
CA LEU A 292 14.13 -0.81 16.23
C LEU A 292 13.34 0.06 15.25
N VAL A 293 13.79 0.18 14.01
CA VAL A 293 13.08 0.93 12.95
C VAL A 293 11.73 0.30 12.69
N GLN A 294 11.63 -1.03 12.58
CA GLN A 294 10.35 -1.72 12.38
C GLN A 294 9.40 -1.58 13.58
N GLN A 295 9.93 -1.54 14.80
CA GLN A 295 9.13 -1.27 16.00
C GLN A 295 8.59 0.17 16.01
N ILE A 296 9.39 1.15 15.60
CA ILE A 296 8.95 2.53 15.44
C ILE A 296 7.87 2.62 14.35
N GLU A 297 8.09 1.95 13.21
CA GLU A 297 7.09 1.89 12.14
C GLU A 297 5.75 1.35 12.65
N SER A 298 5.75 0.15 13.21
CA SER A 298 4.51 -0.56 13.58
C SER A 298 3.78 0.07 14.78
N ASN A 299 4.51 0.57 15.78
CA ASN A 299 3.91 1.05 17.03
C ASN A 299 3.70 2.57 17.07
N VAL A 300 4.45 3.34 16.28
CA VAL A 300 4.38 4.80 16.29
C VAL A 300 3.85 5.34 14.97
N LEU A 301 4.46 4.96 13.83
CA LEU A 301 4.11 5.52 12.54
C LEU A 301 2.75 5.04 12.04
N GLN A 302 2.46 3.73 12.12
CA GLN A 302 1.19 3.19 11.67
C GLN A 302 -0.01 3.81 12.41
N PRO A 303 -0.08 3.93 13.75
CA PRO A 303 -1.18 4.59 14.43
C PRO A 303 -1.30 6.09 14.11
N LEU A 304 -0.14 6.79 14.01
CA LEU A 304 -0.12 8.24 13.75
C LEU A 304 -0.58 8.59 12.33
N VAL A 305 -0.19 7.78 11.35
CA VAL A 305 -0.33 8.14 9.93
C VAL A 305 -1.48 7.40 9.26
N MET A 306 -1.75 6.16 9.65
CA MET A 306 -2.86 5.38 9.08
C MET A 306 -4.22 5.71 9.69
N GLY A 307 -4.32 6.40 10.82
CA GLY A 307 -5.53 6.96 11.41
C GLY A 307 -6.83 6.41 10.81
N LYS A 308 -7.85 7.19 10.62
CA LYS A 308 -9.14 6.76 10.02
C LYS A 308 -9.12 6.62 8.48
N ALA A 309 -7.99 6.81 7.80
CA ALA A 309 -7.96 7.05 6.36
C ALA A 309 -8.10 5.79 5.49
N VAL A 310 -7.58 4.62 5.91
CA VAL A 310 -7.67 3.38 5.11
C VAL A 310 -7.77 2.16 6.04
N ALA A 311 -8.98 1.85 6.51
CA ALA A 311 -9.23 0.64 7.30
C ALA A 311 -9.29 -0.58 6.36
N LEU A 312 -8.12 -1.09 5.95
CA LEU A 312 -7.99 -2.34 5.22
C LEU A 312 -7.65 -3.48 6.20
N HIS A 313 -8.31 -4.62 6.03
CA HIS A 313 -7.97 -5.80 6.82
C HIS A 313 -6.60 -6.35 6.37
N PRO A 314 -5.66 -6.69 7.28
CA PRO A 314 -4.32 -7.17 6.91
C PRO A 314 -4.34 -8.36 5.95
N LEU A 315 -5.29 -9.29 6.11
CA LEU A 315 -5.47 -10.42 5.21
C LEU A 315 -5.81 -9.97 3.78
N ALA A 316 -6.65 -8.93 3.62
CA ALA A 316 -7.00 -8.40 2.30
C ALA A 316 -5.78 -7.78 1.62
N VAL A 317 -4.91 -7.09 2.38
CA VAL A 317 -3.63 -6.54 1.89
C VAL A 317 -2.73 -7.69 1.42
N PHE A 318 -2.54 -8.72 2.25
CA PHE A 318 -1.71 -9.88 1.90
C PHE A 318 -2.21 -10.58 0.62
N LEU A 319 -3.50 -10.86 0.55
CA LEU A 319 -4.10 -11.51 -0.63
C LEU A 319 -4.02 -10.63 -1.89
N ALA A 320 -4.20 -9.32 -1.74
CA ALA A 320 -4.07 -8.40 -2.87
C ALA A 320 -2.63 -8.36 -3.41
N VAL A 321 -1.61 -8.33 -2.52
CA VAL A 321 -0.19 -8.39 -2.91
C VAL A 321 0.12 -9.72 -3.57
N ALA A 322 -0.32 -10.84 -3.01
CA ALA A 322 -0.14 -12.17 -3.60
C ALA A 322 -0.79 -12.28 -4.99
N ALA A 323 -2.05 -11.85 -5.12
CA ALA A 323 -2.75 -11.85 -6.41
C ALA A 323 -2.11 -10.88 -7.43
N GLY A 324 -1.76 -9.66 -6.99
CA GLY A 324 -1.10 -8.68 -7.83
C GLY A 324 0.25 -9.17 -8.35
N SER A 325 1.05 -9.79 -7.49
CA SER A 325 2.36 -10.33 -7.86
C SER A 325 2.28 -11.48 -8.88
N THR A 326 1.24 -12.31 -8.80
CA THR A 326 1.05 -13.42 -9.76
C THR A 326 0.64 -12.92 -11.13
N VAL A 327 -0.12 -11.80 -11.23
CA VAL A 327 -0.63 -11.29 -12.52
C VAL A 327 0.35 -10.32 -13.19
N PHE A 328 0.95 -9.42 -12.42
CA PHE A 328 1.79 -8.32 -12.95
C PHE A 328 3.21 -8.34 -12.37
N GLY A 329 3.63 -9.44 -11.72
CA GLY A 329 4.95 -9.56 -11.12
C GLY A 329 5.19 -8.51 -10.03
N LEU A 330 6.43 -7.99 -9.96
CA LEU A 330 6.84 -6.99 -8.97
C LEU A 330 5.97 -5.72 -9.02
N ALA A 331 5.60 -5.26 -10.21
CA ALA A 331 4.72 -4.11 -10.37
C ALA A 331 3.36 -4.37 -9.72
N GLY A 332 2.77 -5.55 -9.94
CA GLY A 332 1.51 -5.92 -9.31
C GLY A 332 1.57 -5.95 -7.77
N ALA A 333 2.67 -6.41 -7.21
CA ALA A 333 2.87 -6.36 -5.76
C ALA A 333 2.88 -4.91 -5.21
N VAL A 334 3.59 -4.00 -5.89
CA VAL A 334 3.67 -2.58 -5.50
C VAL A 334 2.32 -1.88 -5.61
N PHE A 335 1.57 -2.14 -6.70
CA PHE A 335 0.30 -1.45 -6.94
C PHE A 335 -0.90 -2.08 -6.23
N ALA A 336 -0.78 -3.30 -5.70
CA ALA A 336 -1.89 -4.03 -5.09
C ALA A 336 -2.60 -3.23 -3.98
N VAL A 337 -1.84 -2.67 -3.06
CA VAL A 337 -2.41 -1.95 -1.90
C VAL A 337 -2.99 -0.59 -2.28
N PRO A 338 -2.32 0.26 -3.07
CA PRO A 338 -2.91 1.48 -3.60
C PRO A 338 -4.24 1.25 -4.35
N VAL A 339 -4.26 0.25 -5.22
CA VAL A 339 -5.48 -0.11 -5.98
C VAL A 339 -6.58 -0.60 -5.03
N LEU A 340 -6.24 -1.45 -4.06
CA LEU A 340 -7.19 -1.92 -3.05
C LEU A 340 -7.76 -0.76 -2.22
N ALA A 341 -6.92 0.21 -1.83
CA ALA A 341 -7.34 1.41 -1.11
C ALA A 341 -8.31 2.27 -1.92
N PHE A 342 -8.01 2.45 -3.21
CA PHE A 342 -8.90 3.15 -4.15
C PHE A 342 -10.25 2.43 -4.27
N VAL A 343 -10.22 1.11 -4.56
CA VAL A 343 -11.43 0.29 -4.76
C VAL A 343 -12.29 0.27 -3.49
N ASN A 344 -11.67 0.08 -2.32
CA ASN A 344 -12.40 0.07 -1.05
C ASN A 344 -13.15 1.39 -0.81
N SER A 345 -12.48 2.53 -1.00
CA SER A 345 -13.11 3.84 -0.82
C SER A 345 -14.14 4.15 -1.91
N PHE A 346 -13.89 3.72 -3.13
CA PHE A 346 -14.82 3.84 -4.24
C PHE A 346 -16.13 3.08 -3.96
N VAL A 347 -16.02 1.79 -3.56
CA VAL A 347 -17.17 0.95 -3.26
C VAL A 347 -17.94 1.50 -2.05
N ARG A 348 -17.26 1.89 -0.98
CA ARG A 348 -17.91 2.50 0.19
C ARG A 348 -18.69 3.77 -0.18
N ALA A 349 -18.12 4.61 -1.03
CA ALA A 349 -18.80 5.83 -1.48
C ALA A 349 -19.96 5.58 -2.48
N LEU A 350 -19.96 4.41 -3.15
CA LEU A 350 -21.09 3.98 -3.97
C LEU A 350 -22.29 3.52 -3.13
N THR A 351 -22.00 2.90 -1.97
CA THR A 351 -23.01 2.29 -1.08
C THR A 351 -23.47 3.24 0.04
N ALA A 352 -22.78 4.36 0.23
CA ALA A 352 -23.18 5.37 1.20
C ALA A 352 -24.42 6.10 0.71
N ASP A 353 -25.45 6.12 1.53
CA ASP A 353 -26.65 6.93 1.28
C ASP A 353 -26.26 8.40 1.15
N THR A 354 -26.89 9.11 0.21
CA THR A 354 -26.68 10.55 0.09
C THR A 354 -27.36 11.27 1.26
N PRO A 355 -26.87 12.48 1.67
CA PRO A 355 -27.59 13.29 2.65
C PRO A 355 -29.05 13.54 2.28
N GLU A 356 -29.35 13.64 0.98
CA GLU A 356 -30.72 13.77 0.46
C GLU A 356 -31.56 12.50 0.67
N GLU A 357 -30.97 11.30 0.40
CA GLU A 357 -31.63 10.00 0.65
C GLU A 357 -31.82 9.75 2.16
N LEU A 358 -30.88 10.17 3.00
CA LEU A 358 -31.02 10.12 4.45
C LEU A 358 -32.12 11.06 4.94
N THR A 359 -32.22 12.26 4.38
CA THR A 359 -33.29 13.22 4.68
C THR A 359 -34.66 12.69 4.27
N GLU A 360 -34.74 12.04 3.11
CA GLU A 360 -35.98 11.44 2.59
C GLU A 360 -36.41 10.23 3.44
N ARG A 361 -35.47 9.42 3.93
CA ARG A 361 -35.75 8.25 4.79
C ARG A 361 -36.06 8.61 6.24
N THR A 362 -35.45 9.66 6.78
CA THR A 362 -35.65 10.07 8.18
C THR A 362 -36.71 11.17 8.34
N GLY A 363 -37.16 11.78 7.27
CA GLY A 363 -38.13 12.88 7.31
C GLY A 363 -37.67 14.15 8.02
N HIS A 364 -36.38 14.23 8.34
CA HIS A 364 -35.74 15.37 8.99
C HIS A 364 -34.64 15.92 8.10
N ALA A 365 -34.71 17.19 7.76
CA ALA A 365 -33.61 17.90 7.12
C ALA A 365 -32.41 17.91 8.09
N LEU A 366 -31.29 17.32 7.67
CA LEU A 366 -30.03 17.48 8.40
C LEU A 366 -29.55 18.92 8.18
N GLU A 367 -29.68 19.76 9.21
CA GLU A 367 -29.10 21.12 9.15
C GLU A 367 -27.58 21.04 8.87
N PRO A 368 -27.04 21.87 7.97
CA PRO A 368 -25.61 21.95 7.70
C PRO A 368 -24.89 22.57 8.88
N GLY A 369 -24.59 21.81 9.89
CA GLY A 369 -23.93 22.24 11.14
C GLY A 369 -23.92 21.17 12.23
N GLY A 370 -24.81 20.15 12.15
CA GLY A 370 -24.96 19.16 13.20
C GLY A 370 -23.86 18.10 13.27
N ALA A 371 -22.99 17.99 12.27
CA ALA A 371 -21.93 16.97 12.25
C ALA A 371 -20.72 17.34 13.14
N GLU A 372 -20.55 18.61 13.50
CA GLU A 372 -19.47 19.04 14.40
C GLU A 372 -19.86 18.93 15.87
N ASP A 373 -21.16 19.07 16.20
CA ASP A 373 -21.64 18.95 17.58
C ASP A 373 -21.80 17.49 18.04
N GLU A 374 -22.07 16.54 17.15
CA GLU A 374 -22.17 15.12 17.51
C GLU A 374 -20.80 14.49 17.83
N ALA A 375 -19.71 15.02 17.28
CA ALA A 375 -18.35 14.61 17.63
C ALA A 375 -17.88 15.17 18.98
N ALA A 376 -18.47 16.26 19.46
CA ALA A 376 -18.17 16.87 20.76
C ALA A 376 -19.09 16.36 21.89
N GLY A 377 -20.22 15.70 21.56
CA GLY A 377 -21.28 15.30 22.48
C GLY A 377 -21.19 13.90 23.09
N SER A 378 -20.20 13.08 22.73
CA SER A 378 -20.16 11.67 23.16
C SER A 378 -19.70 11.40 24.61
N HIS A 379 -19.68 12.41 25.49
CA HIS A 379 -19.29 12.25 26.91
C HIS A 379 -20.22 12.93 27.89
N ARG A 380 -21.54 13.00 27.63
CA ARG A 380 -22.49 13.28 28.71
C ARG A 380 -23.60 12.22 28.70
N TYR A 381 -23.34 11.10 29.39
CA TYR A 381 -24.37 10.19 29.87
C TYR A 381 -25.28 10.99 30.83
N ARG A 382 -26.53 11.20 30.41
CA ARG A 382 -27.58 11.74 31.25
C ARG A 382 -28.43 10.54 31.71
N PRO A 383 -28.39 10.12 32.98
CA PRO A 383 -29.25 9.03 33.43
C PRO A 383 -30.71 9.45 33.31
N SER A 384 -31.54 8.49 32.87
CA SER A 384 -32.97 8.68 32.70
C SER A 384 -33.64 8.92 34.07
N THR A 385 -34.57 9.86 34.13
CA THR A 385 -35.32 10.36 35.29
C THR A 385 -36.14 9.30 36.04
N HIS A 386 -36.09 8.02 35.66
CA HIS A 386 -36.81 6.93 36.32
C HIS A 386 -35.97 6.17 37.36
N GLU A 387 -34.65 6.23 37.33
CA GLU A 387 -33.77 5.56 38.30
C GLU A 387 -33.55 6.41 39.56
N ASP A 388 -33.52 7.72 39.42
CA ASP A 388 -33.38 8.64 40.58
C ASP A 388 -34.62 8.67 41.51
N ALA A 389 -35.80 8.34 40.97
CA ALA A 389 -37.03 8.24 41.77
C ALA A 389 -37.07 6.97 42.64
N ALA A 390 -36.40 5.92 42.24
CA ALA A 390 -36.35 4.66 43.00
C ALA A 390 -35.36 4.76 44.16
N LEU A 391 -34.23 5.43 43.98
CA LEU A 391 -33.22 5.60 45.02
C LEU A 391 -33.62 6.65 46.08
N ALA A 392 -34.42 7.65 45.71
CA ALA A 392 -34.99 8.61 46.67
C ALA A 392 -36.07 8.00 47.55
N SER A 393 -36.80 7.00 47.07
CA SER A 393 -37.84 6.26 47.86
C SER A 393 -37.24 5.33 48.92
N GLU A 394 -36.05 4.74 48.63
CA GLU A 394 -35.35 3.90 49.62
C GLU A 394 -34.63 4.69 50.70
N ALA A 395 -34.18 5.90 50.42
CA ALA A 395 -33.54 6.79 51.43
C ALA A 395 -34.52 7.35 52.43
N ASP A 396 -35.81 7.57 52.08
CA ASP A 396 -36.85 8.10 52.98
C ASP A 396 -37.48 7.02 53.85
N ALA A 397 -37.36 5.72 53.47
CA ALA A 397 -37.84 4.59 54.28
C ALA A 397 -36.87 4.19 55.42
N GLY A 398 -35.60 4.57 55.34
CA GLY A 398 -34.56 4.23 56.34
C GLY A 398 -34.48 5.19 57.54
N THR A 399 -35.09 6.38 57.50
CA THR A 399 -34.99 7.41 58.55
C THR A 399 -36.16 7.48 59.49
N ARG A 400 -37.17 6.58 59.41
CA ARG A 400 -38.34 6.56 60.30
C ARG A 400 -38.34 5.46 61.35
N HIS A 401 -37.24 4.77 61.61
CA HIS A 401 -37.14 3.80 62.68
C HIS A 401 -35.91 4.05 63.57
N GLY A 402 -36.01 5.02 64.47
CA GLY A 402 -34.93 5.26 65.40
C GLY A 402 -35.15 6.46 66.33
N ASP A 403 -36.40 6.65 66.85
CA ASP A 403 -36.58 7.46 68.05
C ASP A 403 -37.79 6.87 68.83
N GLY A 404 -37.49 6.17 69.91
CA GLY A 404 -38.50 5.70 70.84
C GLY A 404 -38.05 4.51 71.70
N ALA A 405 -37.09 4.73 72.61
CA ALA A 405 -37.06 4.20 73.99
C ALA A 405 -35.70 4.52 74.65
#